data_36a34ca1d4e9ef1c767b338ee5f4abba
#
_entry.id   36a34ca1d4e9ef1c767b338ee5f4abba
#
_cell.length_a   1.000
_cell.length_b   1.000
_cell.length_c   1.000
_cell.angle_alpha   90.00
_cell.angle_beta   90.00
_cell.angle_gamma   90.00
#
_symmetry.space_group_name_H-M   'P 1'
#
loop_
_entity.id
_entity.type
_entity.pdbx_description
1 polymer ?
#
loop_
_entity_poly.entity_id
_entity_poly.type
_entity_poly.pdbx_seq_one_letter_code
_entity_poly.pdbx_strand_id
1 'polypeptide(L)'
;MKAKGCVFKYGDNVDTDVIIPARYLNSSDPAELATHCMEDIDKDFVKKVKKGDIIVADKNFGCGSSREHAPIAIKASGVSCVIAETFARIFYRNAINIGLPIIECAQASKEIEAGDEVEIDFDSGIIYNLTKNAQYKGQAFPEFMQKIIAAEGLINYINQK
;
A
#
# COMPACT_ATOMS: atom_id res chain seq x y z
N MET A 1 0.75 -16.41 0.67
CA MET A 1 0.38 -15.12 1.32
C MET A 1 -0.64 -14.41 0.47
N LYS A 2 -1.76 -14.02 1.05
CA LYS A 2 -2.88 -13.43 0.32
C LYS A 2 -3.43 -12.21 1.08
N ALA A 3 -4.06 -11.29 0.34
CA ALA A 3 -4.77 -10.14 0.90
C ALA A 3 -6.13 -10.02 0.23
N LYS A 4 -7.11 -9.49 0.95
CA LYS A 4 -8.47 -9.27 0.43
C LYS A 4 -9.09 -8.07 1.13
N GLY A 5 -9.72 -7.19 0.36
CA GLY A 5 -10.40 -6.02 0.92
C GLY A 5 -11.06 -5.18 -0.15
N CYS A 6 -11.67 -4.08 0.29
CA CYS A 6 -12.29 -3.09 -0.58
C CYS A 6 -11.27 -2.05 -1.02
N VAL A 7 -11.51 -1.45 -2.17
CA VAL A 7 -10.56 -0.55 -2.82
C VAL A 7 -10.86 0.91 -2.53
N PHE A 8 -9.81 1.64 -2.17
CA PHE A 8 -9.75 3.10 -2.22
C PHE A 8 -8.92 3.49 -3.44
N LYS A 9 -9.48 4.28 -4.33
CA LYS A 9 -8.86 4.61 -5.62
C LYS A 9 -8.35 6.04 -5.66
N TYR A 10 -7.12 6.22 -6.09
CA TYR A 10 -6.48 7.54 -6.26
C TYR A 10 -5.79 7.63 -7.61
N GLY A 11 -5.36 8.82 -8.00
CA GLY A 11 -4.78 9.07 -9.33
C GLY A 11 -3.26 9.03 -9.36
N ASP A 12 -2.68 9.84 -10.27
CA ASP A 12 -1.23 9.95 -10.43
C ASP A 12 -0.59 10.79 -9.33
N ASN A 13 0.69 10.55 -9.08
CA ASN A 13 1.54 11.40 -8.24
C ASN A 13 0.98 11.64 -6.84
N VAL A 14 0.50 10.57 -6.20
CA VAL A 14 0.13 10.62 -4.78
C VAL A 14 1.45 10.71 -3.99
N ASP A 15 1.84 11.91 -3.61
CA ASP A 15 3.14 12.12 -2.97
C ASP A 15 3.10 11.89 -1.46
N THR A 16 4.28 11.82 -0.86
CA THR A 16 4.39 11.50 0.57
C THR A 16 3.76 12.56 1.47
N ASP A 17 3.74 13.84 1.04
CA ASP A 17 3.06 14.92 1.78
C ASP A 17 1.54 14.74 1.78
N VAL A 18 1.00 14.17 0.72
CA VAL A 18 -0.44 13.87 0.62
C VAL A 18 -0.79 12.66 1.49
N ILE A 19 0.09 11.66 1.49
CA ILE A 19 -0.11 10.44 2.28
C ILE A 19 -0.08 10.76 3.77
N ILE A 20 0.96 11.49 4.21
CA ILE A 20 1.04 11.97 5.59
C ILE A 20 1.63 13.39 5.59
N PRO A 21 0.82 14.42 5.91
CA PRO A 21 1.28 15.80 5.88
C PRO A 21 2.43 16.08 6.85
N ALA A 22 3.30 17.01 6.45
CA ALA A 22 4.50 17.38 7.21
C ALA A 22 4.19 17.80 8.65
N ARG A 23 3.01 18.39 8.89
CA ARG A 23 2.60 18.83 10.23
C ARG A 23 2.46 17.71 11.25
N TYR A 24 2.44 16.43 10.79
CA TYR A 24 2.32 15.26 11.66
C TYR A 24 3.62 14.49 11.82
N LEU A 25 4.72 14.96 11.23
CA LEU A 25 5.99 14.22 11.23
C LEU A 25 6.78 14.34 12.54
N ASN A 26 6.31 15.10 13.49
CA ASN A 26 6.90 15.18 14.82
C ASN A 26 6.60 13.95 15.68
N SER A 27 5.74 13.05 15.20
CA SER A 27 5.45 11.78 15.84
C SER A 27 5.95 10.63 14.96
N SER A 28 6.44 9.57 15.58
CA SER A 28 6.77 8.31 14.92
C SER A 28 5.84 7.18 15.35
N ASP A 29 4.80 7.48 16.13
CA ASP A 29 3.83 6.49 16.58
C ASP A 29 2.94 6.08 15.40
N PRO A 30 3.00 4.79 14.95
CA PRO A 30 2.17 4.34 13.83
C PRO A 30 0.69 4.58 14.02
N ALA A 31 0.17 4.39 15.22
CA ALA A 31 -1.26 4.58 15.50
C ALA A 31 -1.67 6.05 15.31
N GLU A 32 -0.83 6.98 15.75
CA GLU A 32 -1.09 8.41 15.55
C GLU A 32 -1.00 8.80 14.07
N LEU A 33 0.02 8.31 13.36
CA LEU A 33 0.16 8.57 11.93
C LEU A 33 -1.04 8.04 11.16
N ALA A 34 -1.55 6.87 11.54
CA ALA A 34 -2.71 6.27 10.88
C ALA A 34 -3.95 7.15 10.97
N THR A 35 -4.14 7.91 12.05
CA THR A 35 -5.31 8.78 12.22
C THR A 35 -5.32 9.95 11.24
N HIS A 36 -4.20 10.24 10.60
CA HIS A 36 -4.06 11.35 9.66
C HIS A 36 -3.71 10.89 8.23
N CYS A 37 -3.71 9.58 8.01
CA CYS A 37 -3.35 9.01 6.72
C CYS A 37 -4.31 9.49 5.63
N MET A 38 -3.75 9.98 4.52
CA MET A 38 -4.51 10.47 3.35
C MET A 38 -5.42 11.67 3.64
N GLU A 39 -5.26 12.34 4.78
CA GLU A 39 -6.16 13.39 5.25
C GLU A 39 -6.35 14.53 4.25
N ASP A 40 -5.27 14.94 3.58
CA ASP A 40 -5.31 16.09 2.67
C ASP A 40 -5.90 15.75 1.29
N ILE A 41 -6.01 14.47 0.94
CA ILE A 41 -6.58 14.05 -0.34
C ILE A 41 -7.96 13.39 -0.17
N ASP A 42 -8.20 12.75 0.96
CA ASP A 42 -9.45 12.03 1.23
C ASP A 42 -9.73 12.05 2.73
N LYS A 43 -10.52 13.02 3.17
CA LYS A 43 -10.86 13.19 4.59
C LYS A 43 -11.55 11.99 5.20
N ASP A 44 -12.27 11.24 4.37
CA ASP A 44 -13.08 10.12 4.86
C ASP A 44 -12.31 8.81 4.89
N PHE A 45 -11.09 8.79 4.36
CA PHE A 45 -10.29 7.56 4.31
C PHE A 45 -10.16 6.91 5.69
N VAL A 46 -9.72 7.67 6.70
CA VAL A 46 -9.50 7.13 8.05
C VAL A 46 -10.78 6.67 8.73
N LYS A 47 -11.93 7.21 8.31
CA LYS A 47 -13.23 6.82 8.85
C LYS A 47 -13.78 5.55 8.20
N LYS A 48 -13.42 5.29 6.95
CA LYS A 48 -13.98 4.20 6.14
C LYS A 48 -13.05 2.99 6.01
N VAL A 49 -11.74 3.21 6.15
CA VAL A 49 -10.77 2.13 5.97
C VAL A 49 -10.95 1.05 7.02
N LYS A 50 -10.90 -0.20 6.58
CA LYS A 50 -10.98 -1.38 7.45
C LYS A 50 -9.73 -2.22 7.24
N LYS A 51 -9.40 -3.02 8.25
CA LYS A 51 -8.26 -3.93 8.14
C LYS A 51 -8.43 -4.85 6.94
N GLY A 52 -7.43 -4.87 6.09
CA GLY A 52 -7.42 -5.66 4.87
C GLY A 52 -7.72 -4.86 3.61
N ASP A 53 -8.22 -3.64 3.73
CA ASP A 53 -8.53 -2.81 2.56
C ASP A 53 -7.30 -2.52 1.70
N ILE A 54 -7.55 -2.12 0.47
CA ILE A 54 -6.52 -2.00 -0.55
C ILE A 54 -6.55 -0.61 -1.15
N ILE A 55 -5.38 0.00 -1.34
CA ILE A 55 -5.25 1.25 -2.10
C ILE A 55 -4.86 0.90 -3.53
N VAL A 56 -5.54 1.49 -4.50
CA VAL A 56 -5.20 1.39 -5.92
C VAL A 56 -4.97 2.80 -6.47
N ALA A 57 -3.85 3.01 -7.12
CA ALA A 57 -3.49 4.31 -7.68
C ALA A 57 -2.82 4.16 -9.04
N ASP A 58 -2.50 5.26 -9.68
CA ASP A 58 -1.91 5.26 -11.02
C ASP A 58 -0.39 5.39 -10.96
N LYS A 59 0.21 6.37 -11.63
CA LYS A 59 1.66 6.47 -11.76
C LYS A 59 2.30 7.18 -10.57
N ASN A 60 3.52 6.76 -10.26
CA ASN A 60 4.44 7.48 -9.37
C ASN A 60 3.89 7.64 -7.95
N PHE A 61 3.28 6.59 -7.42
CA PHE A 61 2.77 6.59 -6.04
C PHE A 61 3.92 6.69 -5.04
N GLY A 62 3.76 7.58 -4.06
CA GLY A 62 4.79 7.78 -3.03
C GLY A 62 5.92 8.70 -3.45
N CYS A 63 5.72 9.52 -4.51
CA CYS A 63 6.73 10.49 -4.94
C CYS A 63 6.93 11.60 -3.89
N GLY A 64 7.90 12.46 -4.12
CA GLY A 64 8.24 13.53 -3.19
C GLY A 64 9.39 13.15 -2.28
N SER A 65 9.31 13.53 -1.00
CA SER A 65 10.40 13.27 -0.07
C SER A 65 10.42 11.82 0.44
N SER A 66 11.60 11.37 0.83
CA SER A 66 11.87 9.98 1.24
C SER A 66 11.39 9.69 2.67
N ARG A 67 10.14 9.96 2.98
CA ARG A 67 9.59 9.81 4.34
C ARG A 67 9.16 8.37 4.59
N GLU A 68 9.78 7.74 5.57
CA GLU A 68 9.35 6.43 6.05
C GLU A 68 7.97 6.47 6.70
N HIS A 69 7.55 7.64 7.16
CA HIS A 69 6.24 7.85 7.79
C HIS A 69 5.09 7.50 6.85
N ALA A 70 5.26 7.72 5.54
CA ALA A 70 4.20 7.48 4.56
C ALA A 70 3.78 6.00 4.51
N PRO A 71 4.68 5.05 4.24
CA PRO A 71 4.28 3.64 4.25
C PRO A 71 3.86 3.14 5.64
N ILE A 72 4.44 3.68 6.71
CA ILE A 72 4.04 3.34 8.08
C ILE A 72 2.59 3.76 8.32
N ALA A 73 2.21 4.97 7.93
CA ALA A 73 0.83 5.47 8.09
C ALA A 73 -0.17 4.61 7.33
N ILE A 74 0.16 4.23 6.10
CA ILE A 74 -0.70 3.37 5.27
C ILE A 74 -0.88 2.00 5.94
N LYS A 75 0.21 1.36 6.33
CA LYS A 75 0.15 0.05 6.96
C LYS A 75 -0.63 0.08 8.28
N ALA A 76 -0.37 1.07 9.11
CA ALA A 76 -1.03 1.20 10.41
C ALA A 76 -2.53 1.51 10.29
N SER A 77 -2.96 2.10 9.17
CA SER A 77 -4.39 2.34 8.92
C SER A 77 -5.18 1.07 8.63
N GLY A 78 -4.49 -0.06 8.41
CA GLY A 78 -5.11 -1.35 8.14
C GLY A 78 -5.02 -1.80 6.69
N VAL A 79 -4.46 -0.99 5.81
CA VAL A 79 -4.29 -1.35 4.39
C VAL A 79 -3.39 -2.56 4.26
N SER A 80 -3.85 -3.56 3.52
CA SER A 80 -3.13 -4.82 3.33
C SER A 80 -2.20 -4.81 2.11
N CYS A 81 -2.47 -3.93 1.15
CA CYS A 81 -1.66 -3.83 -0.06
C CYS A 81 -1.93 -2.52 -0.79
N VAL A 82 -0.90 -2.00 -1.45
CA VAL A 82 -1.06 -0.88 -2.39
C VAL A 82 -0.75 -1.40 -3.80
N ILE A 83 -1.68 -1.19 -4.72
CA ILE A 83 -1.51 -1.51 -6.14
C ILE A 83 -1.37 -0.18 -6.88
N ALA A 84 -0.36 -0.05 -7.71
CA ALA A 84 -0.18 1.14 -8.54
C ALA A 84 0.37 0.76 -9.90
N GLU A 85 0.24 1.65 -10.88
CA GLU A 85 0.90 1.45 -12.16
C GLU A 85 2.41 1.48 -11.97
N THR A 86 2.91 2.49 -11.24
CA THR A 86 4.32 2.58 -10.82
C THR A 86 4.43 3.20 -9.44
N PHE A 87 5.53 2.91 -8.74
CA PHE A 87 5.89 3.52 -7.46
C PHE A 87 7.17 4.33 -7.59
N ALA A 88 7.26 5.39 -6.82
CA ALA A 88 8.54 6.07 -6.63
C ALA A 88 9.52 5.11 -5.96
N ARG A 89 10.78 5.11 -6.41
CA ARG A 89 11.79 4.13 -6.00
C ARG A 89 11.99 4.06 -4.49
N ILE A 90 12.10 5.22 -3.85
CA ILE A 90 12.35 5.28 -2.40
C ILE A 90 11.14 4.78 -1.62
N PHE A 91 9.93 5.17 -2.05
CA PHE A 91 8.70 4.67 -1.42
C PHE A 91 8.62 3.14 -1.53
N TYR A 92 8.91 2.58 -2.69
CA TYR A 92 8.92 1.14 -2.92
C TYR A 92 9.83 0.43 -1.89
N ARG A 93 11.06 0.93 -1.77
CA ARG A 93 12.04 0.37 -0.82
C ARG A 93 11.55 0.48 0.62
N ASN A 94 11.08 1.65 1.02
CA ASN A 94 10.62 1.87 2.38
C ASN A 94 9.41 1.00 2.72
N ALA A 95 8.49 0.84 1.78
CA ALA A 95 7.31 -0.01 1.98
C ALA A 95 7.70 -1.46 2.25
N ILE A 96 8.59 -2.02 1.44
CA ILE A 96 9.08 -3.40 1.64
C ILE A 96 9.77 -3.52 3.00
N ASN A 97 10.62 -2.55 3.34
CA ASN A 97 11.38 -2.59 4.60
C ASN A 97 10.51 -2.59 5.85
N ILE A 98 9.33 -1.97 5.80
CA ILE A 98 8.41 -1.95 6.94
C ILE A 98 7.30 -3.01 6.84
N GLY A 99 7.35 -3.81 5.79
CA GLY A 99 6.40 -4.92 5.62
C GLY A 99 5.05 -4.53 5.03
N LEU A 100 4.97 -3.42 4.31
CA LEU A 100 3.77 -3.05 3.55
C LEU A 100 3.84 -3.68 2.15
N PRO A 101 2.95 -4.64 1.83
CA PRO A 101 2.93 -5.23 0.50
C PRO A 101 2.53 -4.20 -0.56
N ILE A 102 3.27 -4.17 -1.66
CA ILE A 102 2.98 -3.31 -2.80
C ILE A 102 3.19 -4.11 -4.09
N ILE A 103 2.42 -3.75 -5.12
CA ILE A 103 2.50 -4.46 -6.39
C ILE A 103 2.29 -3.47 -7.56
N GLU A 104 3.11 -3.58 -8.59
CA GLU A 104 2.96 -2.77 -9.80
C GLU A 104 2.17 -3.55 -10.84
N CYS A 105 1.06 -2.97 -11.30
CA CYS A 105 0.24 -3.58 -12.34
C CYS A 105 -0.56 -2.48 -13.05
N ALA A 106 -0.14 -2.11 -14.25
CA ALA A 106 -0.78 -1.04 -15.02
C ALA A 106 -2.23 -1.36 -15.35
N GLN A 107 -2.53 -2.59 -15.74
CA GLN A 107 -3.88 -3.00 -16.09
C GLN A 107 -4.82 -2.92 -14.88
N ALA A 108 -4.38 -3.44 -13.74
CA ALA A 108 -5.17 -3.40 -12.52
C ALA A 108 -5.42 -1.96 -12.08
N SER A 109 -4.41 -1.08 -12.16
CA SER A 109 -4.56 0.30 -11.75
C SER A 109 -5.60 1.05 -12.58
N LYS A 110 -5.78 0.68 -13.84
CA LYS A 110 -6.75 1.32 -14.75
C LYS A 110 -8.16 0.77 -14.60
N GLU A 111 -8.30 -0.52 -14.38
CA GLU A 111 -9.60 -1.20 -14.44
C GLU A 111 -10.28 -1.36 -13.08
N ILE A 112 -9.52 -1.43 -12.01
CA ILE A 112 -10.09 -1.51 -10.66
C ILE A 112 -10.66 -0.15 -10.27
N GLU A 113 -11.87 -0.15 -9.72
CA GLU A 113 -12.55 1.07 -9.30
C GLU A 113 -12.73 1.13 -7.79
N ALA A 114 -12.98 2.34 -7.28
CA ALA A 114 -13.26 2.54 -5.87
C ALA A 114 -14.47 1.70 -5.44
N GLY A 115 -14.34 1.02 -4.31
CA GLY A 115 -15.39 0.16 -3.78
C GLY A 115 -15.36 -1.27 -4.30
N ASP A 116 -14.55 -1.58 -5.31
CA ASP A 116 -14.39 -2.97 -5.75
C ASP A 116 -13.79 -3.83 -4.65
N GLU A 117 -14.19 -5.11 -4.61
CA GLU A 117 -13.57 -6.08 -3.72
C GLU A 117 -12.48 -6.83 -4.48
N VAL A 118 -11.27 -6.82 -3.94
CA VAL A 118 -10.09 -7.36 -4.61
C VAL A 118 -9.36 -8.32 -3.69
N GLU A 119 -8.89 -9.43 -4.26
CA GLU A 119 -8.04 -10.41 -3.58
C GLU A 119 -6.71 -10.53 -4.32
N ILE A 120 -5.61 -10.58 -3.58
CA ILE A 120 -4.27 -10.66 -4.15
C ILE A 120 -3.57 -11.91 -3.65
N ASP A 121 -3.01 -12.69 -4.58
CA ASP A 121 -2.11 -13.79 -4.26
C ASP A 121 -0.68 -13.33 -4.54
N PHE A 122 0.07 -13.09 -3.47
CA PHE A 122 1.43 -12.56 -3.60
C PHE A 122 2.43 -13.60 -4.14
N ASP A 123 2.12 -14.88 -3.99
CA ASP A 123 3.01 -15.94 -4.48
C ASP A 123 3.02 -16.01 -6.01
N SER A 124 1.86 -15.79 -6.63
CA SER A 124 1.73 -15.80 -8.09
C SER A 124 1.74 -14.40 -8.70
N GLY A 125 1.47 -13.36 -7.91
CA GLY A 125 1.30 -12.00 -8.40
C GLY A 125 -0.05 -11.76 -9.06
N ILE A 126 -1.03 -12.65 -8.86
CA ILE A 126 -2.35 -12.51 -9.47
C ILE A 126 -3.25 -11.67 -8.59
N ILE A 127 -3.92 -10.70 -9.22
CA ILE A 127 -4.89 -9.81 -8.60
C ILE A 127 -6.27 -10.17 -9.14
N TYR A 128 -7.17 -10.56 -8.23
CA TYR A 128 -8.55 -10.92 -8.59
C TYR A 128 -9.49 -9.78 -8.23
N ASN A 129 -10.17 -9.19 -9.23
CA ASN A 129 -11.25 -8.25 -8.97
C ASN A 129 -12.53 -9.07 -8.83
N LEU A 130 -12.96 -9.31 -7.61
CA LEU A 130 -14.11 -10.16 -7.32
C LEU A 130 -15.43 -9.50 -7.73
N THR A 131 -15.50 -8.17 -7.65
CA THR A 131 -16.69 -7.41 -8.03
C THR A 131 -16.95 -7.51 -9.53
N LYS A 132 -15.90 -7.43 -10.34
CA LYS A 132 -16.01 -7.46 -11.81
C LYS A 132 -15.73 -8.84 -12.41
N ASN A 133 -15.40 -9.82 -11.60
CA ASN A 133 -15.03 -11.16 -12.06
C ASN A 133 -13.89 -11.10 -13.09
N ALA A 134 -12.85 -10.34 -12.78
CA ALA A 134 -11.68 -10.16 -13.64
C ALA A 134 -10.41 -10.47 -12.87
N GLN A 135 -9.33 -10.76 -13.59
CA GLN A 135 -8.03 -10.97 -12.96
C GLN A 135 -6.92 -10.30 -13.77
N TYR A 136 -5.88 -9.90 -13.05
CA TYR A 136 -4.71 -9.23 -13.62
C TYR A 136 -3.46 -9.85 -13.04
N LYS A 137 -2.37 -9.82 -13.79
CA LYS A 137 -1.11 -10.34 -13.31
C LYS A 137 -0.14 -9.19 -13.08
N GLY A 138 0.20 -8.98 -11.81
CA GLY A 138 1.29 -8.08 -11.43
C GLY A 138 2.59 -8.86 -11.34
N GLN A 139 3.63 -8.18 -10.89
CA GLN A 139 4.93 -8.81 -10.70
C GLN A 139 4.95 -9.53 -9.34
N ALA A 140 5.18 -10.85 -9.37
CA ALA A 140 5.31 -11.61 -8.14
C ALA A 140 6.56 -11.18 -7.36
N PHE A 141 6.47 -11.19 -6.03
CA PHE A 141 7.63 -10.87 -5.19
C PHE A 141 8.64 -12.01 -5.21
N PRO A 142 9.94 -11.69 -5.27
CA PRO A 142 10.97 -12.70 -4.95
C PRO A 142 10.75 -13.27 -3.54
N GLU A 143 11.20 -14.49 -3.33
CA GLU A 143 10.99 -15.19 -2.06
C GLU A 143 11.50 -14.40 -0.85
N PHE A 144 12.67 -13.77 -0.98
CA PHE A 144 13.22 -12.99 0.15
C PHE A 144 12.34 -11.79 0.50
N MET A 145 11.70 -11.14 -0.48
CA MET A 145 10.78 -10.04 -0.21
C MET A 145 9.52 -10.52 0.49
N GLN A 146 8.99 -11.68 0.09
CA GLN A 146 7.85 -12.28 0.77
C GLN A 146 8.15 -12.58 2.23
N LYS A 147 9.37 -13.05 2.53
CA LYS A 147 9.79 -13.32 3.91
C LYS A 147 9.89 -12.05 4.75
N ILE A 148 10.39 -10.96 4.16
CA ILE A 148 10.46 -9.66 4.85
C ILE A 148 9.06 -9.16 5.17
N ILE A 149 8.15 -9.24 4.23
CA ILE A 149 6.75 -8.81 4.42
C ILE A 149 6.06 -9.68 5.47
N ALA A 150 6.25 -10.98 5.40
CA ALA A 150 5.66 -11.93 6.36
C ALA A 150 6.17 -11.68 7.79
N ALA A 151 7.42 -11.24 7.93
CA ALA A 151 8.01 -10.87 9.23
C ALA A 151 7.60 -9.47 9.70
N GLU A 152 6.81 -8.75 8.90
CA GLU A 152 6.39 -7.36 9.15
C GLU A 152 7.55 -6.37 9.15
N GLY A 153 8.52 -6.57 8.29
CA GLY A 153 9.60 -5.64 8.03
C GLY A 153 10.98 -6.25 8.10
N LEU A 154 11.95 -5.52 7.59
CA LEU A 154 13.33 -5.97 7.47
C LEU A 154 14.00 -6.24 8.84
N ILE A 155 13.78 -5.35 9.81
CA ILE A 155 14.38 -5.50 11.13
C ILE A 155 13.88 -6.77 11.80
N ASN A 156 12.58 -7.02 11.76
CA ASN A 156 12.00 -8.24 12.32
C ASN A 156 12.51 -9.49 11.60
N TYR A 157 12.65 -9.42 10.28
CA TYR A 157 13.19 -10.51 9.49
C TYR A 157 14.62 -10.87 9.90
N ILE A 158 15.45 -9.86 10.08
CA ILE A 158 16.86 -10.07 10.53
C ILE A 158 16.88 -10.69 11.92
N ASN A 159 16.04 -10.22 12.83
CA ASN A 159 16.00 -10.69 14.21
C ASN A 159 15.47 -12.12 14.36
N GLN A 160 14.80 -12.66 13.36
CA GLN A 160 14.32 -14.04 13.36
C GLN A 160 15.40 -15.07 12.98
N LYS A 161 16.56 -14.60 12.53
CA LYS A 161 17.63 -15.50 12.10
C LYS A 161 18.54 -15.88 13.27
#